data_b6a8cc72fe534f28f2fcba49ebb4312c
#
_entry.id   b6a8cc72fe534f28f2fcba49ebb4312c
#
_cell.length_a   1.000
_cell.length_b   1.000
_cell.length_c   1.000
_cell.angle_alpha   90.00
_cell.angle_beta   90.00
_cell.angle_gamma   90.00
#
_symmetry.space_group_name_H-M   'P 1'
#
loop_
_entity.id
_entity.type
_entity.pdbx_description
1 polymer ?
#
loop_
_entity_poly.entity_id
_entity_poly.type
_entity_poly.pdbx_seq_one_letter_code
_entity_poly.pdbx_strand_id
1 'polypeptide(L)'
;ANVNIISGCAKGVDQISMLSALGAGGTAIGVLGDSLIKKSLDKDYRTALLEKRLVLISTQDPSSRFRAWKAMDRNKYIYGLSDVGLVMETDYGRGGTWTGAVEQLDKLKLVPIYVRLSKRKTKGSAALVEKGANEWTNPCDLKSFRQIFENQNLDRAMSSASEHTVNDSAEQLHLRLN
;
A
#
# COMPACT_ATOMS: atom_id res chain seq x y z
N ALA A 1 1.46 -2.43 18.36
CA ALA A 1 2.39 -2.44 17.23
C ALA A 1 2.45 -1.03 16.67
N ASN A 2 3.65 -0.49 16.48
CA ASN A 2 3.84 0.79 15.78
C ASN A 2 3.72 0.56 14.28
N VAL A 3 2.49 0.33 13.80
CA VAL A 3 2.20 0.17 12.37
C VAL A 3 1.28 1.29 11.94
N ASN A 4 1.69 2.02 10.94
CA ASN A 4 0.92 3.12 10.37
C ASN A 4 -0.01 2.58 9.29
N ILE A 5 -1.22 3.08 9.22
CA ILE A 5 -2.12 2.83 8.09
C ILE A 5 -1.89 3.91 7.04
N ILE A 6 -1.57 3.48 5.82
CA ILE A 6 -1.46 4.37 4.65
C ILE A 6 -2.59 4.03 3.70
N SER A 7 -3.44 5.00 3.36
CA SER A 7 -4.60 4.75 2.52
C SER A 7 -5.07 6.00 1.77
N GLY A 8 -6.03 5.84 0.90
CA GLY A 8 -6.51 6.89 0.00
C GLY A 8 -7.64 7.76 0.51
N CYS A 9 -8.05 7.61 1.75
CA CYS A 9 -9.18 8.34 2.33
C CYS A 9 -10.51 8.21 1.55
N ALA A 10 -10.64 7.21 0.68
CA ALA A 10 -11.89 6.95 -0.02
C ALA A 10 -12.95 6.38 0.94
N LYS A 11 -14.22 6.55 0.60
CA LYS A 11 -15.30 5.93 1.37
C LYS A 11 -15.17 4.40 1.36
N GLY A 12 -15.48 3.76 2.48
CA GLY A 12 -15.40 2.31 2.64
C GLY A 12 -14.14 1.87 3.37
N VAL A 13 -13.43 0.87 2.86
CA VAL A 13 -12.28 0.23 3.54
C VAL A 13 -11.20 1.23 3.91
N ASP A 14 -10.85 2.14 3.02
CA ASP A 14 -9.84 3.18 3.29
C ASP A 14 -10.18 3.99 4.54
N GLN A 15 -11.38 4.56 4.57
CA GLN A 15 -11.84 5.38 5.69
C GLN A 15 -11.96 4.56 6.98
N ILE A 16 -12.53 3.36 6.91
CA ILE A 16 -12.74 2.52 8.09
C ILE A 16 -11.40 2.10 8.69
N SER A 17 -10.45 1.67 7.88
CA SER A 17 -9.13 1.25 8.37
C SER A 17 -8.37 2.39 9.05
N MET A 18 -8.39 3.58 8.46
CA MET A 18 -7.74 4.77 9.03
C MET A 18 -8.39 5.19 10.35
N LEU A 19 -9.73 5.32 10.38
CA LEU A 19 -10.45 5.72 11.59
C LEU A 19 -10.33 4.67 12.71
N SER A 20 -10.32 3.39 12.39
CA SER A 20 -10.09 2.32 13.37
C SER A 20 -8.69 2.39 13.98
N ALA A 21 -7.66 2.61 13.16
CA ALA A 21 -6.29 2.78 13.65
C ALA A 21 -6.16 4.02 14.55
N LEU A 22 -6.72 5.15 14.12
CA LEU A 22 -6.73 6.39 14.90
C LEU A 22 -7.51 6.25 16.21
N GLY A 23 -8.67 5.58 16.17
CA GLY A 23 -9.49 5.29 17.35
C GLY A 23 -8.78 4.39 18.37
N ALA A 24 -7.92 3.49 17.91
CA ALA A 24 -7.07 2.64 18.75
C ALA A 24 -5.78 3.35 19.24
N GLY A 25 -5.65 4.66 19.06
CA GLY A 25 -4.45 5.43 19.45
C GLY A 25 -3.27 5.33 18.48
N GLY A 26 -3.46 4.72 17.32
CA GLY A 26 -2.45 4.61 16.28
C GLY A 26 -2.33 5.85 15.41
N THR A 27 -1.57 5.73 14.33
CA THR A 27 -1.30 6.79 13.37
C THR A 27 -1.71 6.39 11.96
N ALA A 28 -1.99 7.38 11.11
CA ALA A 28 -2.35 7.14 9.72
C ALA A 28 -1.78 8.20 8.77
N ILE A 29 -1.62 7.83 7.50
CA ILE A 29 -1.27 8.73 6.41
C ILE A 29 -2.35 8.61 5.34
N GLY A 30 -3.00 9.72 5.04
CA GLY A 30 -3.97 9.81 3.95
C GLY A 30 -3.32 10.38 2.70
N VAL A 31 -3.25 9.60 1.63
CA VAL A 31 -2.77 10.05 0.33
C VAL A 31 -3.98 10.39 -0.53
N LEU A 32 -4.13 11.65 -0.89
CA LEU A 32 -5.33 12.17 -1.56
C LEU A 32 -5.09 12.39 -3.05
N GLY A 33 -6.03 12.00 -3.89
CA GLY A 33 -6.07 12.37 -5.30
C GLY A 33 -6.78 13.69 -5.57
N ASP A 34 -7.44 14.28 -4.54
CA ASP A 34 -8.22 15.50 -4.64
C ASP A 34 -8.59 16.09 -3.28
N SER A 35 -9.18 17.28 -3.29
CA SER A 35 -9.94 17.85 -2.16
C SER A 35 -9.21 17.83 -0.81
N LEU A 36 -7.89 18.06 -0.78
CA LEU A 36 -7.09 18.07 0.44
C LEU A 36 -7.64 19.05 1.49
N ILE A 37 -7.99 20.27 1.06
CA ILE A 37 -8.57 21.30 1.95
C ILE A 37 -9.86 20.78 2.58
N LYS A 38 -10.78 20.24 1.77
CA LYS A 38 -12.05 19.72 2.28
C LYS A 38 -11.83 18.58 3.26
N LYS A 39 -10.87 17.69 2.97
CA LYS A 39 -10.60 16.53 3.82
C LYS A 39 -9.93 16.93 5.14
N SER A 40 -9.09 17.97 5.15
CA SER A 40 -8.47 18.49 6.38
C SER A 40 -9.48 19.16 7.34
N LEU A 41 -10.62 19.58 6.82
CA LEU A 41 -11.72 20.16 7.61
C LEU A 41 -12.78 19.14 8.04
N ASP A 42 -12.63 17.88 7.61
CA ASP A 42 -13.56 16.80 7.93
C ASP A 42 -13.50 16.48 9.43
N LYS A 43 -14.68 16.44 10.07
CA LYS A 43 -14.81 16.21 11.51
C LYS A 43 -14.15 14.91 11.96
N ASP A 44 -14.24 13.86 11.15
CA ASP A 44 -13.70 12.54 11.45
C ASP A 44 -12.18 12.53 11.56
N TYR A 45 -11.50 13.46 10.88
CA TYR A 45 -10.04 13.54 10.84
C TYR A 45 -9.43 14.66 11.66
N ARG A 46 -10.23 15.67 12.00
CA ARG A 46 -9.75 16.92 12.63
C ARG A 46 -8.98 16.69 13.92
N THR A 47 -9.50 15.87 14.82
CA THR A 47 -8.85 15.59 16.10
C THR A 47 -7.49 14.95 15.90
N ALA A 48 -7.42 13.92 15.06
CA ALA A 48 -6.17 13.22 14.77
C ALA A 48 -5.12 14.10 14.06
N LEU A 49 -5.55 15.05 13.22
CA LEU A 49 -4.67 16.06 12.63
C LEU A 49 -4.09 17.00 13.69
N LEU A 50 -4.90 17.50 14.60
CA LEU A 50 -4.46 18.37 15.69
C LEU A 50 -3.52 17.65 16.66
N GLU A 51 -3.78 16.37 16.93
CA GLU A 51 -2.96 15.49 17.78
C GLU A 51 -1.70 14.96 17.05
N LYS A 52 -1.47 15.35 15.79
CA LYS A 52 -0.33 14.91 14.96
C LYS A 52 -0.28 13.39 14.74
N ARG A 53 -1.43 12.72 14.82
CA ARG A 53 -1.58 11.28 14.57
C ARG A 53 -2.06 10.95 13.15
N LEU A 54 -2.45 11.98 12.40
CA LEU A 54 -2.83 11.88 11.00
C LEU A 54 -2.03 12.88 10.17
N VAL A 55 -1.51 12.43 9.04
CA VAL A 55 -0.93 13.26 7.99
C VAL A 55 -1.78 13.10 6.73
N LEU A 56 -2.15 14.19 6.09
CA LEU A 56 -2.80 14.21 4.78
C LEU A 56 -1.84 14.81 3.76
N ILE A 57 -1.60 14.09 2.68
CA ILE A 57 -0.73 14.52 1.57
C ILE A 57 -1.45 14.38 0.24
N SER A 58 -1.06 15.19 -0.73
CA SER A 58 -1.57 15.14 -2.10
C SER A 58 -0.52 15.61 -3.08
N THR A 59 -0.47 15.01 -4.26
CA THR A 59 0.31 15.50 -5.41
C THR A 59 -0.49 16.46 -6.29
N GLN A 60 -1.73 16.71 -5.94
CA GLN A 60 -2.65 17.60 -6.66
C GLN A 60 -2.82 18.92 -5.92
N ASP A 61 -3.28 19.93 -6.63
CA ASP A 61 -3.72 21.18 -6.02
C ASP A 61 -4.70 20.88 -4.85
N PRO A 62 -4.52 21.52 -3.67
CA PRO A 62 -5.33 21.25 -2.50
C PRO A 62 -6.83 21.49 -2.68
N SER A 63 -7.22 22.34 -3.62
CA SER A 63 -8.62 22.65 -3.97
C SER A 63 -9.15 21.79 -5.12
N SER A 64 -8.32 20.94 -5.71
CA SER A 64 -8.70 20.19 -6.91
C SER A 64 -9.90 19.28 -6.66
N ARG A 65 -10.77 19.17 -7.69
CA ARG A 65 -11.96 18.31 -7.64
C ARG A 65 -11.62 16.87 -7.98
N PHE A 66 -12.47 15.97 -7.52
CA PHE A 66 -12.35 14.54 -7.82
C PHE A 66 -12.31 14.26 -9.33
N ARG A 67 -11.34 13.43 -9.69
CA ARG A 67 -11.21 12.80 -11.01
C ARG A 67 -10.72 11.36 -10.80
N ALA A 68 -11.40 10.40 -11.42
CA ALA A 68 -11.07 8.97 -11.25
C ALA A 68 -9.59 8.66 -11.56
N TRP A 69 -9.04 9.23 -12.63
CA TRP A 69 -7.64 9.03 -12.99
C TRP A 69 -6.66 9.56 -11.93
N LYS A 70 -6.97 10.68 -11.24
CA LYS A 70 -6.16 11.20 -10.14
C LYS A 70 -6.15 10.24 -8.94
N ALA A 71 -7.31 9.66 -8.64
CA ALA A 71 -7.42 8.65 -7.59
C ALA A 71 -6.64 7.37 -7.92
N MET A 72 -6.56 7.00 -9.20
CA MET A 72 -5.75 5.87 -9.66
C MET A 72 -4.26 6.19 -9.66
N ASP A 73 -3.86 7.33 -10.22
CA ASP A 73 -2.46 7.80 -10.24
C ASP A 73 -1.87 7.91 -8.83
N ARG A 74 -2.66 8.31 -7.84
CA ARG A 74 -2.28 8.43 -6.44
C ARG A 74 -1.89 7.09 -5.80
N ASN A 75 -2.41 5.95 -6.27
CA ASN A 75 -2.14 4.65 -5.65
C ASN A 75 -0.65 4.28 -5.64
N LYS A 76 0.11 4.68 -6.64
CA LYS A 76 1.57 4.48 -6.66
C LYS A 76 2.29 5.10 -5.46
N TYR A 77 1.79 6.24 -4.96
CA TYR A 77 2.35 6.88 -3.76
C TYR A 77 1.96 6.15 -2.47
N ILE A 78 0.75 5.56 -2.42
CA ILE A 78 0.37 4.68 -1.31
C ILE A 78 1.34 3.51 -1.24
N TYR A 79 1.57 2.82 -2.35
CA TYR A 79 2.51 1.70 -2.38
C TYR A 79 3.95 2.14 -2.07
N GLY A 80 4.42 3.26 -2.64
CA GLY A 80 5.77 3.77 -2.40
C GLY A 80 6.06 4.20 -0.96
N LEU A 81 5.02 4.51 -0.19
CA LEU A 81 5.12 4.87 1.24
C LEU A 81 4.86 3.69 2.19
N SER A 82 4.51 2.52 1.65
CA SER A 82 4.12 1.35 2.44
C SER A 82 5.22 0.29 2.43
N ASP A 83 5.21 -0.58 3.44
CA ASP A 83 6.05 -1.78 3.46
C ASP A 83 5.33 -2.97 2.79
N VAL A 84 3.99 -3.00 2.90
CA VAL A 84 3.13 -4.01 2.28
C VAL A 84 1.83 -3.36 1.79
N GLY A 85 1.24 -3.87 0.73
CA GLY A 85 -0.11 -3.52 0.29
C GLY A 85 -1.12 -4.58 0.71
N LEU A 86 -2.23 -4.18 1.32
CA LEU A 86 -3.31 -5.09 1.71
C LEU A 86 -4.60 -4.77 0.95
N VAL A 87 -5.03 -5.71 0.13
CA VAL A 87 -6.32 -5.66 -0.58
C VAL A 87 -7.34 -6.46 0.20
N MET A 88 -8.37 -5.80 0.72
CA MET A 88 -9.44 -6.44 1.48
C MET A 88 -10.43 -7.17 0.58
N GLU A 89 -10.81 -6.53 -0.53
CA GLU A 89 -11.72 -7.07 -1.53
C GLU A 89 -11.60 -6.26 -2.82
N THR A 90 -11.79 -6.92 -3.98
CA THR A 90 -11.84 -6.26 -5.28
C THR A 90 -12.67 -7.08 -6.27
N ASP A 91 -13.31 -6.37 -7.21
CA ASP A 91 -13.94 -6.98 -8.38
C ASP A 91 -12.89 -7.27 -9.46
N TYR A 92 -13.12 -8.31 -10.24
CA TYR A 92 -12.25 -8.67 -11.37
C TYR A 92 -12.35 -7.64 -12.50
N GLY A 93 -11.22 -7.10 -12.93
CA GLY A 93 -11.13 -6.17 -14.06
C GLY A 93 -11.76 -4.79 -13.83
N ARG A 94 -12.19 -4.45 -12.61
CA ARG A 94 -12.96 -3.22 -12.34
C ARG A 94 -12.49 -2.50 -11.07
N GLY A 95 -12.53 -1.15 -11.17
CA GLY A 95 -12.30 -0.26 -10.02
C GLY A 95 -10.83 0.03 -9.71
N GLY A 96 -10.62 1.06 -8.89
CA GLY A 96 -9.29 1.57 -8.56
C GLY A 96 -8.43 0.58 -7.77
N THR A 97 -9.04 -0.25 -6.92
CA THR A 97 -8.32 -1.28 -6.14
C THR A 97 -7.73 -2.34 -7.07
N TRP A 98 -8.54 -2.87 -8.02
CA TRP A 98 -8.07 -3.82 -9.01
C TRP A 98 -6.93 -3.24 -9.86
N THR A 99 -7.18 -2.08 -10.48
CA THR A 99 -6.23 -1.45 -11.39
C THR A 99 -4.91 -1.14 -10.68
N GLY A 100 -4.97 -0.58 -9.48
CA GLY A 100 -3.76 -0.26 -8.70
C GLY A 100 -2.99 -1.50 -8.26
N ALA A 101 -3.69 -2.57 -7.81
CA ALA A 101 -3.03 -3.81 -7.41
C ALA A 101 -2.37 -4.52 -8.60
N VAL A 102 -3.03 -4.56 -9.76
CA VAL A 102 -2.45 -5.12 -10.99
C VAL A 102 -1.24 -4.30 -11.45
N GLU A 103 -1.34 -2.98 -11.45
CA GLU A 103 -0.20 -2.11 -11.79
C GLU A 103 0.98 -2.33 -10.84
N GLN A 104 0.71 -2.49 -9.54
CA GLN A 104 1.75 -2.78 -8.54
C GLN A 104 2.41 -4.14 -8.79
N LEU A 105 1.63 -5.19 -9.09
CA LEU A 105 2.15 -6.55 -9.32
C LEU A 105 2.91 -6.66 -10.64
N ASP A 106 2.38 -6.07 -11.71
CA ASP A 106 2.90 -6.26 -13.07
C ASP A 106 4.05 -5.27 -13.39
N LYS A 107 3.97 -4.02 -12.90
CA LYS A 107 4.84 -2.92 -13.31
C LYS A 107 5.68 -2.32 -12.19
N LEU A 108 5.04 -1.79 -11.14
CA LEU A 108 5.72 -0.99 -10.13
C LEU A 108 6.61 -1.84 -9.22
N LYS A 109 6.12 -2.97 -8.77
CA LYS A 109 6.84 -3.94 -7.91
C LYS A 109 7.52 -3.33 -6.69
N LEU A 110 6.93 -2.24 -6.15
CA LEU A 110 7.49 -1.49 -5.03
C LEU A 110 7.39 -2.27 -3.71
N VAL A 111 6.26 -2.95 -3.49
CA VAL A 111 5.95 -3.68 -2.26
C VAL A 111 5.16 -4.93 -2.56
N PRO A 112 5.25 -5.97 -1.72
CA PRO A 112 4.40 -7.15 -1.84
C PRO A 112 2.93 -6.79 -1.59
N ILE A 113 2.04 -7.44 -2.35
CA ILE A 113 0.60 -7.33 -2.17
C ILE A 113 0.09 -8.56 -1.44
N TYR A 114 -0.69 -8.31 -0.42
CA TYR A 114 -1.48 -9.32 0.29
C TYR A 114 -2.96 -9.14 -0.05
N VAL A 115 -3.68 -10.24 -0.21
CA VAL A 115 -5.10 -10.25 -0.52
C VAL A 115 -5.86 -11.04 0.53
N ARG A 116 -6.83 -10.42 1.16
CA ARG A 116 -7.73 -11.13 2.07
C ARG A 116 -8.69 -12.01 1.26
N LEU A 117 -8.63 -13.31 1.48
CA LEU A 117 -9.62 -14.24 0.94
C LEU A 117 -10.76 -14.39 1.95
N SER A 118 -11.93 -13.84 1.65
CA SER A 118 -13.14 -14.06 2.43
C SER A 118 -13.73 -15.45 2.14
N LYS A 119 -14.66 -15.94 2.99
CA LYS A 119 -15.39 -17.20 2.74
C LYS A 119 -16.07 -17.20 1.36
N ARG A 120 -16.51 -16.04 0.86
CA ARG A 120 -16.94 -15.83 -0.52
C ARG A 120 -15.76 -15.22 -1.29
N LYS A 121 -14.89 -16.09 -1.82
CA LYS A 121 -13.79 -15.64 -2.69
C LYS A 121 -14.38 -14.85 -3.87
N THR A 122 -14.12 -13.54 -3.93
CA THR A 122 -14.45 -12.77 -5.12
C THR A 122 -13.52 -13.17 -6.26
N LYS A 123 -14.02 -13.15 -7.50
CA LYS A 123 -13.20 -13.46 -8.68
C LYS A 123 -11.96 -12.56 -8.77
N GLY A 124 -12.09 -11.28 -8.38
CA GLY A 124 -10.98 -10.34 -8.39
C GLY A 124 -9.91 -10.68 -7.37
N SER A 125 -10.29 -11.01 -6.13
CA SER A 125 -9.33 -11.39 -5.09
C SER A 125 -8.56 -12.67 -5.46
N ALA A 126 -9.24 -13.68 -5.99
CA ALA A 126 -8.60 -14.91 -6.45
C ALA A 126 -7.61 -14.64 -7.61
N ALA A 127 -8.01 -13.84 -8.59
CA ALA A 127 -7.17 -13.51 -9.73
C ALA A 127 -5.93 -12.67 -9.36
N LEU A 128 -5.99 -11.85 -8.29
CA LEU A 128 -4.78 -11.17 -7.79
C LEU A 128 -3.78 -12.16 -7.19
N VAL A 129 -4.25 -13.20 -6.50
CA VAL A 129 -3.37 -14.26 -5.99
C VAL A 129 -2.73 -15.04 -7.15
N GLU A 130 -3.49 -15.39 -8.19
CA GLU A 130 -2.97 -16.01 -9.41
C GLU A 130 -1.92 -15.12 -10.12
N LYS A 131 -2.01 -13.80 -9.99
CA LYS A 131 -1.04 -12.83 -10.49
C LYS A 131 0.20 -12.64 -9.59
N GLY A 132 0.29 -13.35 -8.47
CA GLY A 132 1.45 -13.31 -7.58
C GLY A 132 1.25 -12.50 -6.30
N ALA A 133 0.02 -12.11 -5.96
CA ALA A 133 -0.26 -11.58 -4.64
C ALA A 133 -0.26 -12.70 -3.58
N ASN A 134 0.19 -12.39 -2.37
CA ASN A 134 0.18 -13.32 -1.25
C ASN A 134 -1.23 -13.38 -0.61
N GLU A 135 -1.59 -14.54 -0.06
CA GLU A 135 -2.81 -14.65 0.74
C GLU A 135 -2.63 -13.99 2.11
N TRP A 136 -3.60 -13.18 2.53
CA TRP A 136 -3.63 -12.62 3.86
C TRP A 136 -4.23 -13.61 4.86
N THR A 137 -3.41 -14.13 5.78
CA THR A 137 -3.77 -15.18 6.73
C THR A 137 -4.60 -14.72 7.91
N ASN A 138 -5.01 -13.42 7.96
CA ASN A 138 -5.70 -12.81 9.10
C ASN A 138 -4.98 -13.08 10.43
N PRO A 139 -3.78 -12.52 10.66
CA PRO A 139 -3.04 -12.77 11.89
C PRO A 139 -3.88 -12.37 13.10
N CYS A 140 -4.02 -13.31 14.06
CA CYS A 140 -4.86 -13.13 15.24
C CYS A 140 -4.11 -12.56 16.45
N ASP A 141 -2.80 -12.49 16.38
CA ASP A 141 -1.93 -11.97 17.44
C ASP A 141 -0.81 -11.09 16.87
N LEU A 142 -0.14 -10.35 17.77
CA LEU A 142 0.91 -9.41 17.41
C LEU A 142 2.17 -10.10 16.85
N LYS A 143 2.42 -11.35 17.24
CA LYS A 143 3.61 -12.10 16.80
C LYS A 143 3.47 -12.51 15.35
N SER A 144 2.36 -13.16 14.98
CA SER A 144 2.07 -13.55 13.60
C SER A 144 1.93 -12.35 12.68
N PHE A 145 1.41 -11.22 13.18
CA PHE A 145 1.36 -9.97 12.43
C PHE A 145 2.78 -9.43 12.13
N ARG A 146 3.68 -9.42 13.11
CA ARG A 146 5.06 -8.96 12.91
C ARG A 146 5.84 -9.85 11.95
N GLN A 147 5.64 -11.15 11.98
CA GLN A 147 6.31 -12.09 11.08
C GLN A 147 6.08 -11.77 9.59
N ILE A 148 4.92 -11.20 9.23
CA ILE A 148 4.65 -10.78 7.85
C ILE A 148 5.66 -9.72 7.40
N PHE A 149 6.00 -8.77 8.27
CA PHE A 149 6.95 -7.69 7.96
C PHE A 149 8.41 -8.14 8.07
N GLU A 150 8.74 -9.01 9.00
CA GLU A 150 10.09 -9.55 9.19
C GLU A 150 10.52 -10.40 8.00
N ASN A 151 9.65 -11.28 7.50
CA ASN A 151 9.90 -12.08 6.31
C ASN A 151 10.16 -11.21 5.08
N GLN A 152 9.43 -10.10 4.93
CA GLN A 152 9.61 -9.17 3.82
C GLN A 152 10.96 -8.43 3.85
N ASN A 153 11.45 -8.09 5.04
CA ASN A 153 12.75 -7.45 5.18
C ASN A 153 13.90 -8.41 4.83
N LEU A 154 13.75 -9.69 5.16
CA LEU A 154 14.69 -10.74 4.76
C LEU A 154 14.71 -10.93 3.24
N ASP A 155 13.55 -11.02 2.60
CA ASP A 155 13.45 -11.19 1.15
C ASP A 155 14.04 -9.97 0.39
N ARG A 156 13.80 -8.75 0.88
CA ARG A 156 14.40 -7.52 0.32
C ARG A 156 15.92 -7.50 0.49
N ALA A 157 16.43 -7.89 1.66
CA ALA A 157 17.87 -7.95 1.90
C ALA A 157 18.55 -8.99 1.02
N MET A 158 17.92 -10.14 0.80
CA MET A 158 18.44 -11.19 -0.08
C MET A 158 18.42 -10.78 -1.56
N SER A 159 17.38 -10.09 -2.03
CA SER A 159 17.27 -9.61 -3.40
C SER A 159 18.30 -8.50 -3.70
N SER A 160 18.50 -7.55 -2.78
CA SER A 160 19.51 -6.50 -2.93
C SER A 160 20.94 -7.04 -2.89
N ALA A 161 21.22 -8.09 -2.11
CA ALA A 161 22.53 -8.75 -2.08
C ALA A 161 22.82 -9.51 -3.38
N SER A 162 21.81 -10.11 -4.00
CA SER A 162 21.97 -10.80 -5.30
C SER A 162 22.19 -9.85 -6.47
N GLU A 163 21.58 -8.65 -6.46
CA GLU A 163 21.81 -7.63 -7.48
C GLU A 163 23.20 -7.01 -7.40
N HIS A 164 23.76 -6.81 -6.20
CA HIS A 164 25.14 -6.33 -6.04
C HIS A 164 26.17 -7.34 -6.51
N THR A 165 25.97 -8.63 -6.27
CA THR A 165 26.90 -9.68 -6.73
C THR A 165 26.90 -9.85 -8.25
N VAL A 166 25.80 -9.63 -8.92
CA VAL A 166 25.72 -9.71 -10.39
C VAL A 166 26.39 -8.50 -11.06
N ASN A 167 26.23 -7.30 -10.51
CA ASN A 167 26.89 -6.09 -11.03
C ASN A 167 28.40 -6.12 -10.84
N ASP A 168 28.88 -6.55 -9.67
CA ASP A 168 30.32 -6.69 -9.40
C ASP A 168 30.99 -7.71 -10.34
N SER A 169 30.28 -8.80 -10.65
CA SER A 169 30.75 -9.82 -11.59
C SER A 169 30.80 -9.32 -13.04
N ALA A 170 29.83 -8.46 -13.43
CA ALA A 170 29.81 -7.87 -14.78
C ALA A 170 30.87 -6.78 -14.96
N GLU A 171 31.13 -5.94 -13.96
CA GLU A 171 32.22 -4.96 -13.97
C GLU A 171 33.61 -5.62 -14.01
N GLN A 172 33.81 -6.69 -13.24
CA GLN A 172 35.08 -7.45 -13.28
C GLN A 172 35.32 -8.17 -14.61
N LEU A 173 34.24 -8.59 -15.30
CA LEU A 173 34.36 -9.17 -16.65
C LEU A 173 34.71 -8.11 -17.69
N HIS A 174 34.21 -6.89 -17.58
CA HIS A 174 34.48 -5.77 -18.48
C HIS A 174 35.91 -5.24 -18.33
N LEU A 175 36.48 -5.29 -17.12
CA LEU A 175 37.86 -4.89 -16.85
C LEU A 175 38.90 -5.94 -17.29
N ARG A 176 38.51 -7.18 -17.59
CA ARG A 176 39.38 -8.24 -18.08
C ARG A 176 39.45 -8.35 -19.62
N LEU A 177 38.56 -7.63 -20.32
CA LEU A 177 38.43 -7.68 -21.78
C LEU A 177 39.00 -6.42 -22.49
N ASN A 178 39.50 -5.45 -21.72
CA ASN A 178 40.25 -4.27 -22.18
C ASN A 178 41.67 -4.33 -21.67
#